data_66307c39fb1116180eb18c104b70ad4f
#
_entry.id   66307c39fb1116180eb18c104b70ad4f
#
_cell.length_a   1.000
_cell.length_b   1.000
_cell.length_c   1.000
_cell.angle_alpha   90.00
_cell.angle_beta   90.00
_cell.angle_gamma   90.00
#
_symmetry.space_group_name_H-M   'P 1'
#
loop_
_entity.id
_entity.type
_entity.pdbx_description
1 polymer ?
#
loop_
_entity_poly.entity_id
_entity_poly.type
_entity_poly.pdbx_seq_one_letter_code
_entity_poly.pdbx_strand_id
1 'polypeptide(L)'
;MGSVKGKKREKILKDLLTGDVQILIGTHAVLEDTVGFSSLGMVIIDEQHRFGVAQRAKLWSKNVCPPHVLVMTATPIPRTLAMTLYGDLDVSVIDELPPGRKPIQTIHQFDNRRASLYASMPNRNFRMVS
;
A
#
# COMPACT_ATOMS: atom_id res chain seq x y z
N MET A 1 0.02 -9.77 -9.71
CA MET A 1 0.72 -9.98 -11.00
C MET A 1 2.08 -10.67 -10.86
N GLY A 2 2.84 -10.49 -9.81
CA GLY A 2 4.17 -11.09 -9.66
C GLY A 2 4.25 -12.63 -9.79
N SER A 3 3.18 -13.36 -9.49
CA SER A 3 3.11 -14.82 -9.61
C SER A 3 2.56 -15.32 -10.96
N VAL A 4 1.99 -14.44 -11.79
CA VAL A 4 1.39 -14.79 -13.08
C VAL A 4 2.41 -14.60 -14.18
N LYS A 5 2.79 -15.72 -14.86
CA LYS A 5 3.82 -15.75 -15.90
C LYS A 5 3.26 -16.32 -17.22
N GLY A 6 3.97 -16.06 -18.32
CA GLY A 6 3.69 -16.63 -19.63
C GLY A 6 2.36 -16.19 -20.25
N LYS A 7 1.71 -17.09 -20.99
CA LYS A 7 0.49 -16.84 -21.77
C LYS A 7 -0.65 -16.19 -20.99
N LYS A 8 -0.76 -16.51 -19.69
CA LYS A 8 -1.80 -15.92 -18.83
C LYS A 8 -1.54 -14.42 -18.56
N ARG A 9 -0.26 -14.03 -18.41
CA ARG A 9 0.12 -12.61 -18.27
C ARG A 9 -0.16 -11.84 -19.56
N GLU A 10 0.22 -12.39 -20.71
CA GLU A 10 -0.03 -11.77 -22.02
C GLU A 10 -1.51 -11.51 -22.26
N LYS A 11 -2.36 -12.49 -21.93
CA LYS A 11 -3.81 -12.31 -22.03
C LYS A 11 -4.29 -11.13 -21.17
N ILE A 12 -3.90 -11.07 -19.89
CA ILE A 12 -4.29 -9.97 -19.00
C ILE A 12 -3.83 -8.62 -19.55
N LEU A 13 -2.59 -8.51 -20.07
CA LEU A 13 -2.09 -7.27 -20.66
C LEU A 13 -2.89 -6.84 -21.89
N LYS A 14 -3.30 -7.80 -22.72
CA LYS A 14 -4.16 -7.52 -23.87
C LYS A 14 -5.54 -7.05 -23.43
N ASP A 15 -6.16 -7.74 -22.47
CA ASP A 15 -7.50 -7.43 -21.97
C ASP A 15 -7.52 -6.05 -21.24
N LEU A 16 -6.39 -5.60 -20.68
CA LEU A 16 -6.23 -4.24 -20.14
C LEU A 16 -6.21 -3.17 -21.24
N LEU A 17 -5.55 -3.46 -22.36
CA LEU A 17 -5.49 -2.54 -23.50
C LEU A 17 -6.83 -2.43 -24.23
N THR A 18 -7.63 -3.49 -24.25
CA THR A 18 -8.98 -3.49 -24.83
C THR A 18 -10.04 -2.91 -23.90
N GLY A 19 -9.74 -2.83 -22.58
CA GLY A 19 -10.69 -2.38 -21.56
C GLY A 19 -11.60 -3.48 -21.02
N ASP A 20 -11.40 -4.74 -21.42
CA ASP A 20 -12.15 -5.89 -20.91
C ASP A 20 -11.82 -6.17 -19.43
N VAL A 21 -10.60 -5.82 -18.99
CA VAL A 21 -10.20 -5.84 -17.57
C VAL A 21 -10.17 -4.41 -17.05
N GLN A 22 -11.08 -4.10 -16.12
CA GLN A 22 -11.23 -2.76 -15.52
C GLN A 22 -10.45 -2.57 -14.23
N ILE A 23 -10.13 -3.64 -13.52
CA ILE A 23 -9.40 -3.59 -12.26
C ILE A 23 -8.19 -4.54 -12.32
N LEU A 24 -7.01 -3.98 -12.09
CA LEU A 24 -5.76 -4.72 -12.00
C LEU A 24 -5.19 -4.61 -10.59
N ILE A 25 -4.96 -5.73 -9.93
CA ILE A 25 -4.31 -5.80 -8.62
C ILE A 25 -2.95 -6.48 -8.81
N GLY A 26 -1.91 -5.87 -8.27
CA GLY A 26 -0.56 -6.42 -8.38
C GLY A 26 0.45 -5.69 -7.51
N THR A 27 1.68 -6.14 -7.60
CA THR A 27 2.85 -5.51 -6.97
C THR A 27 3.50 -4.48 -7.91
N HIS A 28 4.71 -4.08 -7.67
CA HIS A 28 5.48 -3.16 -8.53
C HIS A 28 5.52 -3.56 -10.02
N ALA A 29 5.31 -4.84 -10.33
CA ALA A 29 5.26 -5.32 -11.71
C ALA A 29 4.13 -4.69 -12.57
N VAL A 30 3.12 -4.07 -11.96
CA VAL A 30 2.08 -3.34 -12.70
C VAL A 30 2.55 -1.97 -13.19
N LEU A 31 3.69 -1.49 -12.68
CA LEU A 31 4.29 -0.21 -13.06
C LEU A 31 5.26 -0.34 -14.24
N GLU A 32 5.60 -1.56 -14.64
CA GLU A 32 6.50 -1.81 -15.78
C GLU A 32 5.96 -1.13 -17.05
N ASP A 33 6.87 -0.68 -17.89
CA ASP A 33 6.53 0.03 -19.13
C ASP A 33 5.74 -0.85 -20.11
N THR A 34 5.86 -2.16 -19.97
CA THR A 34 5.10 -3.17 -20.75
C THR A 34 3.60 -3.24 -20.40
N VAL A 35 3.20 -2.64 -19.26
CA VAL A 35 1.81 -2.63 -18.84
C VAL A 35 1.13 -1.36 -19.35
N GLY A 36 0.30 -1.51 -20.37
CA GLY A 36 -0.54 -0.44 -20.91
C GLY A 36 -1.99 -0.56 -20.41
N PHE A 37 -2.70 0.55 -20.44
CA PHE A 37 -4.11 0.64 -20.07
C PHE A 37 -4.87 1.33 -21.20
N SER A 38 -6.11 0.93 -21.46
CA SER A 38 -6.99 1.65 -22.41
C SER A 38 -7.35 3.04 -21.90
N SER A 39 -7.67 3.13 -20.60
CA SER A 39 -8.00 4.37 -19.89
C SER A 39 -7.83 4.17 -18.41
N LEU A 40 -6.70 4.64 -17.87
CA LEU A 40 -6.40 4.52 -16.45
C LEU A 40 -7.03 5.69 -15.68
N GLY A 41 -8.15 5.45 -15.00
CA GLY A 41 -8.89 6.48 -14.27
C GLY A 41 -8.40 6.68 -12.83
N MET A 42 -8.01 5.60 -12.14
CA MET A 42 -7.60 5.66 -10.74
C MET A 42 -6.48 4.66 -10.41
N VAL A 43 -5.58 5.08 -9.53
CA VAL A 43 -4.51 4.26 -8.98
C VAL A 43 -4.57 4.30 -7.47
N ILE A 44 -4.57 3.14 -6.83
CA ILE A 44 -4.51 3.00 -5.38
C ILE A 44 -3.19 2.33 -5.01
N ILE A 45 -2.42 2.98 -4.14
CA ILE A 45 -1.10 2.55 -3.71
C ILE A 45 -1.13 2.36 -2.20
N ASP A 46 -0.91 1.14 -1.77
CA ASP A 46 -0.77 0.80 -0.35
C ASP A 46 0.70 0.67 0.03
N GLU A 47 1.05 1.00 1.27
CA GLU A 47 2.41 0.96 1.79
C GLU A 47 3.41 1.79 0.97
N GLN A 48 3.19 3.07 0.92
CA GLN A 48 3.85 4.04 0.03
C GLN A 48 5.37 4.12 0.12
N HIS A 49 6.02 3.69 1.18
CA HIS A 49 7.46 3.93 1.42
C HIS A 49 8.40 3.44 0.29
N ARG A 50 7.89 2.66 -0.66
CA ARG A 50 8.61 2.21 -1.87
C ARG A 50 8.16 2.89 -3.16
N PHE A 51 7.26 3.88 -3.08
CA PHE A 51 6.66 4.53 -4.24
C PHE A 51 7.11 5.98 -4.36
N GLY A 52 8.21 6.20 -5.07
CA GLY A 52 8.81 7.51 -5.24
C GLY A 52 8.17 8.38 -6.35
N VAL A 53 8.66 9.60 -6.48
CA VAL A 53 8.23 10.58 -7.49
C VAL A 53 8.37 10.02 -8.91
N ALA A 54 9.45 9.29 -9.20
CA ALA A 54 9.70 8.71 -10.51
C ALA A 54 8.64 7.68 -10.94
N GLN A 55 8.13 6.87 -10.00
CA GLN A 55 7.08 5.91 -10.28
C GLN A 55 5.73 6.59 -10.57
N ARG A 56 5.43 7.69 -9.88
CA ARG A 56 4.24 8.51 -10.16
C ARG A 56 4.30 9.13 -11.54
N ALA A 57 5.44 9.72 -11.89
CA ALA A 57 5.65 10.29 -13.22
C ALA A 57 5.43 9.25 -14.34
N LYS A 58 5.88 8.01 -14.13
CA LYS A 58 5.62 6.90 -15.05
C LYS A 58 4.12 6.58 -15.21
N LEU A 59 3.34 6.63 -14.14
CA LEU A 59 1.89 6.43 -14.23
C LEU A 59 1.19 7.55 -15.00
N TRP A 60 1.60 8.78 -14.80
CA TRP A 60 1.06 9.94 -15.52
C TRP A 60 1.37 9.87 -17.02
N SER A 61 2.56 9.42 -17.39
CA SER A 61 2.95 9.30 -18.79
C SER A 61 2.25 8.16 -19.57
N LYS A 62 1.57 7.24 -18.86
CA LYS A 62 0.86 6.11 -19.46
C LYS A 62 -0.52 6.48 -20.02
N ASN A 63 -1.00 7.68 -19.76
CA ASN A 63 -2.33 8.13 -20.19
C ASN A 63 -2.32 9.55 -20.72
N VAL A 64 -3.29 9.85 -21.58
CA VAL A 64 -3.53 11.22 -22.09
C VAL A 64 -4.00 12.14 -20.96
N CYS A 65 -4.87 11.62 -20.08
CA CYS A 65 -5.30 12.32 -18.86
C CYS A 65 -4.65 11.69 -17.63
N PRO A 66 -4.07 12.48 -16.71
CA PRO A 66 -3.53 11.95 -15.47
C PRO A 66 -4.59 11.19 -14.65
N PRO A 67 -4.30 9.99 -14.15
CA PRO A 67 -5.25 9.27 -13.29
C PRO A 67 -5.33 9.90 -11.90
N HIS A 68 -6.45 9.72 -11.22
CA HIS A 68 -6.53 9.99 -9.79
C HIS A 68 -5.62 9.05 -9.01
N VAL A 69 -4.86 9.56 -8.06
CA VAL A 69 -3.92 8.76 -7.27
C VAL A 69 -4.28 8.84 -5.81
N LEU A 70 -4.63 7.68 -5.22
CA LEU A 70 -4.81 7.51 -3.78
C LEU A 70 -3.61 6.77 -3.21
N VAL A 71 -2.92 7.41 -2.29
CA VAL A 71 -1.78 6.82 -1.60
C VAL A 71 -2.15 6.58 -0.14
N MET A 72 -1.95 5.36 0.33
CA MET A 72 -2.24 4.97 1.71
C MET A 72 -0.96 4.56 2.42
N THR A 73 -0.86 4.91 3.70
CA THR A 73 0.24 4.49 4.57
C THR A 73 -0.22 4.37 6.01
N ALA A 74 0.25 3.35 6.71
CA ALA A 74 0.04 3.22 8.14
C ALA A 74 1.05 4.05 8.98
N THR A 75 2.11 4.58 8.35
CA THR A 75 3.10 5.42 9.01
C THR A 75 2.56 6.86 9.06
N PRO A 76 2.35 7.45 10.24
CA PRO A 76 1.91 8.83 10.33
C PRO A 76 2.99 9.77 9.76
N ILE A 77 2.64 10.47 8.68
CA ILE A 77 3.50 11.50 8.08
C ILE A 77 2.96 12.84 8.55
N PRO A 78 3.77 13.69 9.20
CA PRO A 78 3.33 15.03 9.56
C PRO A 78 2.80 15.77 8.34
N ARG A 79 1.65 16.43 8.48
CA ARG A 79 0.97 17.11 7.36
C ARG A 79 1.90 18.08 6.62
N THR A 80 2.73 18.81 7.34
CA THR A 80 3.73 19.73 6.78
C THR A 80 4.76 19.00 5.91
N LEU A 81 5.24 17.83 6.34
CA LEU A 81 6.16 17.00 5.57
C LEU A 81 5.48 16.41 4.35
N ALA A 82 4.23 15.97 4.47
CA ALA A 82 3.44 15.47 3.36
C ALA A 82 3.26 16.53 2.27
N MET A 83 2.92 17.77 2.64
CA MET A 83 2.80 18.91 1.72
C MET A 83 4.13 19.25 1.05
N THR A 84 5.26 19.15 1.76
CA THR A 84 6.59 19.41 1.21
C THR A 84 7.04 18.32 0.23
N LEU A 85 6.75 17.05 0.54
CA LEU A 85 7.17 15.91 -0.27
C LEU A 85 6.26 15.65 -1.47
N TYR A 86 4.98 16.00 -1.35
CA TYR A 86 3.94 15.60 -2.31
C TYR A 86 3.21 16.77 -2.95
N GLY A 87 3.54 18.02 -2.57
CA GLY A 87 3.13 19.30 -3.16
C GLY A 87 1.62 19.45 -3.45
N ASP A 88 1.12 18.66 -4.37
CA ASP A 88 -0.22 18.79 -4.94
C ASP A 88 -1.23 17.73 -4.39
N LEU A 89 -0.89 17.01 -3.30
CA LEU A 89 -1.77 16.01 -2.72
C LEU A 89 -2.48 16.53 -1.48
N ASP A 90 -3.81 16.39 -1.44
CA ASP A 90 -4.59 16.54 -0.23
C ASP A 90 -4.33 15.40 0.74
N VAL A 91 -4.29 15.72 2.04
CA VAL A 91 -4.03 14.74 3.10
C VAL A 91 -5.27 14.54 3.94
N SER A 92 -5.75 13.28 3.99
CA SER A 92 -6.78 12.84 4.90
C SER A 92 -6.21 11.90 5.95
N VAL A 93 -6.60 12.06 7.20
CA VAL A 93 -6.14 11.23 8.32
C VAL A 93 -7.31 10.44 8.86
N ILE A 94 -7.11 9.12 9.03
CA ILE A 94 -8.05 8.24 9.73
C ILE A 94 -7.48 8.05 11.14
N ASP A 95 -8.07 8.73 12.12
CA ASP A 95 -7.61 8.78 13.51
C ASP A 95 -8.49 7.96 14.46
N GLU A 96 -9.58 7.38 13.95
CA GLU A 96 -10.48 6.53 14.72
C GLU A 96 -10.21 5.04 14.48
N LEU A 97 -10.32 4.25 15.54
CA LEU A 97 -10.26 2.80 15.43
C LEU A 97 -11.59 2.23 14.91
N PRO A 98 -11.58 1.16 14.12
CA PRO A 98 -12.79 0.48 13.69
C PRO A 98 -13.63 0.03 14.91
N PRO A 99 -14.96 0.03 14.80
CA PRO A 99 -15.85 -0.42 15.87
C PRO A 99 -15.46 -1.81 16.39
N GLY A 100 -15.36 -1.97 17.70
CA GLY A 100 -15.01 -3.25 18.34
C GLY A 100 -13.53 -3.57 18.41
N ARG A 101 -12.64 -2.78 17.82
CA ARG A 101 -11.20 -2.96 17.97
C ARG A 101 -10.73 -2.44 19.33
N LYS A 102 -10.20 -3.34 20.14
CA LYS A 102 -9.61 -2.98 21.45
C LYS A 102 -8.25 -2.30 21.24
N PRO A 103 -7.91 -1.29 22.06
CA PRO A 103 -6.59 -0.66 22.03
C PRO A 103 -5.51 -1.70 22.35
N ILE A 104 -4.38 -1.58 21.68
CA ILE A 104 -3.20 -2.42 21.93
C ILE A 104 -2.51 -1.88 23.15
N GLN A 105 -2.32 -2.72 24.16
CA GLN A 105 -1.54 -2.38 25.34
C GLN A 105 -0.09 -2.83 25.13
N THR A 106 0.83 -1.86 25.06
CA THR A 106 2.26 -2.12 24.95
C THR A 106 2.89 -2.06 26.34
N ILE A 107 3.56 -3.13 26.77
CA ILE A 107 4.23 -3.21 28.07
C ILE A 107 5.72 -3.45 27.82
N HIS A 108 6.55 -2.52 28.28
CA HIS A 108 8.00 -2.70 28.24
C HIS A 108 8.45 -3.51 29.46
N GLN A 109 9.25 -4.56 29.24
CA GLN A 109 9.85 -5.37 30.29
C GLN A 109 11.33 -5.62 29.98
N PHE A 110 12.15 -5.70 31.03
CA PHE A 110 13.55 -6.10 30.89
C PHE A 110 13.66 -7.60 30.64
N ASP A 111 14.69 -8.02 29.92
CA ASP A 111 14.87 -9.41 29.49
C ASP A 111 14.96 -10.42 30.65
N ASN A 112 15.46 -9.99 31.82
CA ASN A 112 15.49 -10.80 33.05
C ASN A 112 14.10 -11.20 33.56
N ARG A 113 13.02 -10.54 33.14
CA ARG A 113 11.62 -10.82 33.52
C ARG A 113 10.84 -11.60 32.44
N ARG A 114 11.51 -12.03 31.39
CA ARG A 114 10.88 -12.71 30.25
C ARG A 114 10.08 -13.94 30.64
N ALA A 115 10.66 -14.81 31.50
CA ALA A 115 10.00 -16.04 31.95
C ALA A 115 8.72 -15.76 32.77
N SER A 116 8.76 -14.77 33.68
CA SER A 116 7.58 -14.39 34.47
C SER A 116 6.48 -13.76 33.62
N LEU A 117 6.87 -12.99 32.58
CA LEU A 117 5.94 -12.42 31.65
C LEU A 117 5.16 -13.50 30.91
N TYR A 118 5.84 -14.52 30.36
CA TYR A 118 5.18 -15.63 29.68
C TYR A 118 4.24 -16.42 30.61
N ALA A 119 4.62 -16.62 31.85
CA ALA A 119 3.79 -17.32 32.83
C ALA A 119 2.51 -16.55 33.21
N SER A 120 2.54 -15.22 33.15
CA SER A 120 1.40 -14.37 33.50
C SER A 120 0.46 -14.08 32.33
N MET A 121 0.84 -14.44 31.10
CA MET A 121 0.01 -14.20 29.93
C MET A 121 -1.07 -15.28 29.79
N PRO A 122 -2.36 -14.93 29.83
CA PRO A 122 -3.40 -15.85 29.45
C PRO A 122 -3.22 -16.22 27.96
N ASN A 123 -3.55 -17.45 27.60
CA ASN A 123 -3.35 -18.11 26.30
C ASN A 123 -3.94 -17.29 25.12
N ARG A 124 -3.35 -16.15 24.78
CA ARG A 124 -3.73 -15.24 23.69
C ARG A 124 -2.54 -15.05 22.77
N ASN A 125 -2.79 -15.03 21.46
CA ASN A 125 -1.82 -14.83 20.40
C ASN A 125 -1.04 -13.51 20.59
N PHE A 126 0.12 -13.59 21.23
CA PHE A 126 1.05 -12.46 21.32
C PHE A 126 2.02 -12.49 20.15
N ARG A 127 2.19 -11.36 19.50
CA ARG A 127 3.23 -11.16 18.49
C ARG A 127 4.39 -10.46 19.15
N MET A 128 5.53 -11.12 19.23
CA MET A 128 6.78 -10.48 19.66
C MET A 128 7.39 -9.70 18.51
N VAL A 129 7.83 -8.48 18.80
CA VAL A 129 8.67 -7.67 17.92
C VAL A 129 10.04 -7.65 18.58
N SER A 130 11.03 -8.26 17.96
CA SER A 130 12.43 -8.20 18.34
C SER A 130 13.08 -6.97 17.74
#